data_c1774e29ecdc3154dac47dfe5c575d35
#
_entry.id   c1774e29ecdc3154dac47dfe5c575d35
#
_cell.length_a   1.000
_cell.length_b   1.000
_cell.length_c   1.000
_cell.angle_alpha   90.00
_cell.angle_beta   90.00
_cell.angle_gamma   90.00
#
_symmetry.space_group_name_H-M   'P 1'
#
loop_
_entity.id
_entity.type
_entity.pdbx_description
1 polymer ?
#
loop_
_entity_poly.entity_id
_entity_poly.type
_entity_poly.pdbx_seq_one_letter_code
_entity_poly.pdbx_strand_id
1 'polypeptide(L)'
;MLRMVIADDETFILDCLSKYIPWRNYGIEVVATAKDGVEALNFVKEKRPDILIADIKMPLLDGISLLERVKEVKSNIEVIIISGFQEFEYARKALKHGCMGYVLKPIEPEELVTYVQKAADKILKSREEQIMIQKVMRPEIYINGMINGTLTSEESCV
;
A
#
# COMPACT_ATOMS: atom_id res chain seq x y z
N MET A 1 -9.63 6.61 -5.15
CA MET A 1 -9.05 5.28 -5.39
C MET A 1 -7.66 5.21 -4.76
N LEU A 2 -7.39 4.16 -4.03
CA LEU A 2 -6.07 3.97 -3.44
C LEU A 2 -5.05 3.57 -4.51
N ARG A 3 -3.79 3.95 -4.29
CA ARG A 3 -2.72 3.78 -5.27
C ARG A 3 -1.74 2.72 -4.78
N MET A 4 -1.33 1.84 -5.65
CA MET A 4 -0.51 0.69 -5.31
C MET A 4 0.67 0.52 -6.28
N VAL A 5 1.82 0.14 -5.72
CA VAL A 5 3.00 -0.28 -6.48
C VAL A 5 3.23 -1.77 -6.22
N ILE A 6 3.60 -2.49 -7.26
CA ILE A 6 3.92 -3.93 -7.18
C ILE A 6 5.37 -4.12 -7.64
N ALA A 7 6.15 -4.84 -6.85
CA ALA A 7 7.56 -5.10 -7.15
C ALA A 7 7.87 -6.61 -7.10
N ASP A 8 8.41 -7.12 -8.19
CA ASP A 8 8.86 -8.51 -8.31
C ASP A 8 9.83 -8.58 -9.49
N ASP A 9 10.95 -9.28 -9.34
CA ASP A 9 11.93 -9.42 -10.42
C ASP A 9 11.51 -10.41 -11.50
N GLU A 10 10.52 -11.26 -11.21
CA GLU A 10 9.95 -12.17 -12.19
C GLU A 10 8.84 -11.48 -12.99
N THR A 11 9.12 -11.20 -14.25
CA THR A 11 8.18 -10.48 -15.13
C THR A 11 6.83 -11.17 -15.22
N PHE A 12 6.81 -12.49 -15.27
CA PHE A 12 5.57 -13.26 -15.34
C PHE A 12 4.68 -13.02 -14.11
N ILE A 13 5.26 -13.08 -12.93
CA ILE A 13 4.53 -12.82 -11.68
C ILE A 13 4.05 -11.38 -11.64
N LEU A 14 4.91 -10.45 -11.99
CA LEU A 14 4.58 -9.03 -12.02
C LEU A 14 3.38 -8.75 -12.94
N ASP A 15 3.37 -9.35 -14.12
CA ASP A 15 2.25 -9.24 -15.06
C ASP A 15 0.97 -9.88 -14.49
N CYS A 16 1.10 -11.07 -13.89
CA CYS A 16 -0.06 -11.73 -13.29
C CYS A 16 -0.67 -10.88 -12.18
N LEU A 17 0.15 -10.34 -11.31
CA LEU A 17 -0.34 -9.53 -10.18
C LEU A 17 -0.91 -8.19 -10.61
N SER A 18 -0.34 -7.58 -11.64
CA SER A 18 -0.77 -6.24 -12.07
C SER A 18 -1.94 -6.25 -13.05
N LYS A 19 -2.05 -7.27 -13.90
CA LYS A 19 -3.01 -7.29 -15.01
C LYS A 19 -4.19 -8.23 -14.82
N TYR A 20 -3.98 -9.39 -14.19
CA TYR A 20 -5.01 -10.40 -14.09
C TYR A 20 -5.89 -10.28 -12.86
N ILE A 21 -5.46 -9.56 -11.84
CA ILE A 21 -6.31 -9.27 -10.69
C ILE A 21 -7.03 -7.95 -10.95
N PRO A 22 -8.37 -7.91 -10.86
CA PRO A 22 -9.14 -6.71 -11.17
C PRO A 22 -9.12 -5.72 -10.01
N TRP A 23 -7.97 -5.11 -9.75
CA TRP A 23 -7.76 -4.21 -8.61
C TRP A 23 -8.73 -3.03 -8.57
N ARG A 24 -9.13 -2.52 -9.74
CA ARG A 24 -10.09 -1.41 -9.80
C ARG A 24 -11.44 -1.77 -9.19
N ASN A 25 -11.84 -3.04 -9.26
CA ASN A 25 -13.06 -3.52 -8.61
C ASN A 25 -12.98 -3.44 -7.08
N TYR A 26 -11.76 -3.36 -6.54
CA TYR A 26 -11.51 -3.22 -5.11
C TYR A 26 -11.14 -1.80 -4.69
N GLY A 27 -11.31 -0.83 -5.58
CA GLY A 27 -10.97 0.56 -5.30
C GLY A 27 -9.47 0.87 -5.33
N ILE A 28 -8.70 0.09 -6.09
CA ILE A 28 -7.25 0.19 -6.13
C ILE A 28 -6.75 0.39 -7.55
N GLU A 29 -5.80 1.31 -7.72
CA GLU A 29 -5.13 1.57 -8.97
C GLU A 29 -3.65 1.18 -8.85
N VAL A 30 -3.17 0.32 -9.74
CA VAL A 30 -1.74 0.00 -9.85
C VAL A 30 -1.07 1.14 -10.61
N VAL A 31 -0.29 1.94 -9.92
CA VAL A 31 0.33 3.14 -10.52
C VAL A 31 1.71 2.89 -11.09
N ALA A 32 2.37 1.82 -10.66
CA ALA A 32 3.67 1.42 -11.19
C ALA A 32 4.00 -0.03 -10.84
N THR A 33 4.83 -0.64 -11.66
CA THR A 33 5.42 -1.95 -11.41
C THR A 33 6.94 -1.82 -11.46
N ALA A 34 7.63 -2.53 -10.57
CA ALA A 34 9.08 -2.48 -10.45
C ALA A 34 9.69 -3.87 -10.52
N LYS A 35 10.88 -3.99 -11.10
CA LYS A 35 11.59 -5.27 -11.27
C LYS A 35 12.72 -5.45 -10.27
N ASP A 36 13.04 -4.43 -9.50
CA ASP A 36 14.05 -4.49 -8.45
C ASP A 36 13.67 -3.54 -7.31
N GLY A 37 14.36 -3.71 -6.19
CA GLY A 37 14.04 -2.94 -4.99
C GLY A 37 14.38 -1.45 -5.09
N VAL A 38 15.40 -1.08 -5.86
CA VAL A 38 15.76 0.32 -6.04
C VAL A 38 14.71 1.04 -6.89
N GLU A 39 14.26 0.41 -7.97
CA GLU A 39 13.19 0.94 -8.81
C GLU A 39 11.91 1.11 -7.99
N ALA A 40 11.57 0.10 -7.18
CA ALA A 40 10.41 0.17 -6.30
C ALA A 40 10.50 1.33 -5.31
N LEU A 41 11.66 1.53 -4.68
CA LEU A 41 11.86 2.63 -3.76
C LEU A 41 11.71 3.98 -4.46
N ASN A 42 12.25 4.12 -5.67
CA ASN A 42 12.12 5.34 -6.45
C ASN A 42 10.67 5.65 -6.80
N PHE A 43 9.88 4.64 -7.16
CA PHE A 43 8.45 4.81 -7.39
C PHE A 43 7.69 5.22 -6.12
N VAL A 44 8.07 4.66 -4.98
CA VAL A 44 7.45 5.05 -3.71
C VAL A 44 7.73 6.52 -3.39
N LYS A 45 8.96 6.97 -3.61
CA LYS A 45 9.34 8.38 -3.40
C LYS A 45 8.59 9.32 -4.35
N GLU A 46 8.49 8.93 -5.61
CA GLU A 46 7.88 9.76 -6.66
C GLU A 46 6.36 9.78 -6.59
N LYS A 47 5.76 8.62 -6.49
CA LYS A 47 4.30 8.45 -6.60
C LYS A 47 3.59 8.39 -5.26
N ARG A 48 4.30 8.17 -4.18
CA ARG A 48 3.79 8.07 -2.80
C ARG A 48 2.53 7.22 -2.71
N PRO A 49 2.63 5.93 -3.08
CA PRO A 49 1.47 5.05 -3.06
C PRO A 49 0.98 4.76 -1.64
N ASP A 50 -0.22 4.26 -1.56
CA ASP A 50 -0.82 3.85 -0.28
C ASP A 50 -0.43 2.42 0.11
N ILE A 51 -0.22 1.57 -0.90
CA ILE A 51 0.05 0.14 -0.73
C ILE A 51 1.23 -0.26 -1.61
N LEU A 52 2.10 -1.11 -1.07
CA LEU A 52 3.20 -1.73 -1.80
C LEU A 52 3.12 -3.25 -1.64
N ILE A 53 3.16 -3.96 -2.75
CA ILE A 53 3.37 -5.42 -2.76
C ILE A 53 4.80 -5.64 -3.22
N ALA A 54 5.60 -6.38 -2.47
CA ALA A 54 7.01 -6.59 -2.79
C ALA A 54 7.45 -8.03 -2.52
N ASP A 55 8.18 -8.59 -3.49
CA ASP A 55 8.88 -9.85 -3.30
C ASP A 55 10.08 -9.66 -2.38
N ILE A 56 10.43 -10.67 -1.60
CA ILE A 56 11.62 -10.61 -0.74
C ILE A 56 12.90 -10.61 -1.56
N LYS A 57 13.03 -11.54 -2.50
CA LYS A 57 14.26 -11.65 -3.30
C LYS A 57 14.18 -10.84 -4.57
N MET A 58 14.78 -9.68 -4.53
CA MET A 58 14.93 -8.81 -5.68
C MET A 58 16.37 -8.31 -5.78
N PRO A 59 16.87 -8.05 -7.00
CA PRO A 59 18.17 -7.44 -7.18
C PRO A 59 18.26 -6.06 -6.54
N LEU A 60 19.45 -5.65 -6.18
CA LEU A 60 19.84 -4.32 -5.70
C LEU A 60 19.33 -3.99 -4.29
N LEU A 61 18.09 -4.33 -3.98
CA LEU A 61 17.50 -4.09 -2.66
C LEU A 61 16.44 -5.16 -2.44
N ASP A 62 16.60 -5.99 -1.42
CA ASP A 62 15.63 -7.03 -1.11
C ASP A 62 14.34 -6.44 -0.50
N GLY A 63 13.30 -7.27 -0.41
CA GLY A 63 12.00 -6.83 0.08
C GLY A 63 11.98 -6.39 1.53
N ILE A 64 12.81 -6.95 2.40
CA ILE A 64 12.87 -6.55 3.81
C ILE A 64 13.54 -5.18 3.93
N SER A 65 14.66 -4.97 3.26
CA SER A 65 15.33 -3.68 3.24
C SER A 65 14.46 -2.61 2.59
N LEU A 66 13.73 -2.98 1.54
CA LEU A 66 12.76 -2.10 0.90
C LEU A 66 11.65 -1.69 1.88
N LEU A 67 11.12 -2.64 2.64
CA LEU A 67 10.10 -2.37 3.67
C LEU A 67 10.57 -1.32 4.66
N GLU A 68 11.79 -1.46 5.17
CA GLU A 68 12.38 -0.48 6.08
C GLU A 68 12.47 0.90 5.43
N ARG A 69 12.98 0.95 4.19
CA ARG A 69 13.20 2.20 3.47
C ARG A 69 11.89 2.93 3.13
N VAL A 70 10.88 2.19 2.67
CA VAL A 70 9.61 2.83 2.30
C VAL A 70 8.87 3.37 3.52
N LYS A 71 9.01 2.74 4.68
CA LYS A 71 8.44 3.24 5.94
C LYS A 71 9.10 4.55 6.38
N GLU A 72 10.35 4.76 6.06
CA GLU A 72 11.05 6.04 6.30
C GLU A 72 10.52 7.14 5.37
N VAL A 73 10.20 6.79 4.12
CA VAL A 73 9.66 7.74 3.14
C VAL A 73 8.22 8.12 3.46
N LYS A 74 7.39 7.13 3.79
CA LYS A 74 5.97 7.31 4.07
C LYS A 74 5.57 6.32 5.16
N SER A 75 5.53 6.78 6.40
CA SER A 75 5.34 5.91 7.58
C SER A 75 4.02 5.14 7.58
N ASN A 76 3.00 5.67 6.91
CA ASN A 76 1.67 5.07 6.86
C ASN A 76 1.44 4.19 5.62
N ILE A 77 2.48 3.93 4.83
CA ILE A 77 2.35 2.99 3.70
C ILE A 77 2.10 1.59 4.24
N GLU A 78 1.18 0.87 3.62
CA GLU A 78 0.92 -0.52 3.95
C GLU A 78 1.66 -1.43 2.98
N VAL A 79 2.45 -2.36 3.53
CA VAL A 79 3.31 -3.24 2.73
C VAL A 79 2.91 -4.69 2.90
N ILE A 80 2.78 -5.40 1.79
CA ILE A 80 2.53 -6.84 1.75
C ILE A 80 3.74 -7.49 1.11
N ILE A 81 4.35 -8.43 1.81
CA ILE A 81 5.55 -9.13 1.37
C ILE A 81 5.16 -10.47 0.74
N ILE A 82 5.73 -10.77 -0.41
CA ILE A 82 5.58 -12.05 -1.09
C ILE A 82 6.92 -12.79 -1.03
N SER A 83 6.87 -14.09 -0.75
CA SER A 83 8.09 -14.89 -0.66
C SER A 83 7.89 -16.30 -1.18
N GLY A 84 8.87 -16.80 -1.90
CA GLY A 84 8.96 -18.23 -2.24
C GLY A 84 9.61 -19.07 -1.15
N PHE A 85 10.07 -18.44 -0.07
CA PHE A 85 10.78 -19.10 1.01
C PHE A 85 9.90 -19.24 2.24
N GLN A 86 9.76 -20.47 2.71
CA GLN A 86 9.06 -20.77 3.95
C GLN A 86 10.02 -20.64 5.14
N GLU A 87 10.79 -19.57 5.16
CA GLU A 87 11.73 -19.34 6.25
C GLU A 87 11.09 -18.43 7.30
N PHE A 88 11.01 -18.95 8.48
CA PHE A 88 10.44 -18.27 9.63
C PHE A 88 11.11 -16.90 9.89
N GLU A 89 12.40 -16.80 9.67
CA GLU A 89 13.17 -15.57 9.93
C GLU A 89 12.76 -14.40 9.02
N TYR A 90 12.45 -14.68 7.75
CA TYR A 90 11.97 -13.63 6.84
C TYR A 90 10.59 -13.13 7.24
N ALA A 91 9.68 -14.04 7.58
CA ALA A 91 8.36 -13.68 8.05
C ALA A 91 8.44 -12.86 9.34
N ARG A 92 9.28 -13.26 10.26
CA ARG A 92 9.49 -12.58 11.53
C ARG A 92 10.04 -11.17 11.33
N LYS A 93 11.04 -11.00 10.46
CA LYS A 93 11.60 -9.69 10.14
C LYS A 93 10.57 -8.78 9.49
N ALA A 94 9.80 -9.31 8.54
CA ALA A 94 8.76 -8.55 7.86
C ALA A 94 7.71 -8.04 8.85
N LEU A 95 7.25 -8.89 9.74
CA LEU A 95 6.30 -8.52 10.78
C LEU A 95 6.89 -7.50 11.76
N LYS A 96 8.15 -7.68 12.15
CA LYS A 96 8.85 -6.74 13.02
C LYS A 96 8.95 -5.34 12.42
N HIS A 97 9.13 -5.24 11.11
CA HIS A 97 9.21 -3.97 10.41
C HIS A 97 7.85 -3.44 9.95
N GLY A 98 6.76 -4.08 10.37
CA GLY A 98 5.42 -3.57 10.20
C GLY A 98 4.76 -3.86 8.87
N CYS A 99 5.05 -5.01 8.23
CA CYS A 99 4.29 -5.40 7.04
C CYS A 99 2.85 -5.76 7.43
N MET A 100 1.92 -5.48 6.53
CA MET A 100 0.50 -5.79 6.71
C MET A 100 0.22 -7.29 6.51
N GLY A 101 0.95 -7.93 5.62
CA GLY A 101 0.76 -9.33 5.29
C GLY A 101 2.01 -9.96 4.71
N TYR A 102 2.06 -11.29 4.81
CA TYR A 102 3.15 -12.10 4.30
C TYR A 102 2.55 -13.27 3.54
N VAL A 103 2.75 -13.31 2.24
CA VAL A 103 2.14 -14.29 1.35
C VAL A 103 3.21 -15.19 0.75
N LEU A 104 3.00 -16.51 0.81
CA LEU A 104 3.91 -17.49 0.25
C LEU A 104 3.55 -17.81 -1.21
N LYS A 105 4.57 -18.00 -2.03
CA LYS A 105 4.40 -18.53 -3.40
C LYS A 105 4.15 -20.05 -3.34
N PRO A 106 3.30 -20.62 -4.20
CA PRO A 106 2.55 -19.96 -5.27
C PRO A 106 1.43 -19.07 -4.74
N ILE A 107 1.30 -17.90 -5.34
CA ILE A 107 0.37 -16.89 -4.86
C ILE A 107 -1.06 -17.28 -5.21
N GLU A 108 -1.92 -17.32 -4.19
CA GLU A 108 -3.36 -17.44 -4.40
C GLU A 108 -3.95 -16.04 -4.47
N PRO A 109 -4.56 -15.65 -5.59
CA PRO A 109 -5.09 -14.30 -5.75
C PRO A 109 -6.05 -13.88 -4.64
N GLU A 110 -6.89 -14.80 -4.16
CA GLU A 110 -7.85 -14.51 -3.09
C GLU A 110 -7.17 -14.12 -1.77
N GLU A 111 -6.09 -14.80 -1.44
CA GLU A 111 -5.31 -14.48 -0.23
C GLU A 111 -4.68 -13.10 -0.35
N LEU A 112 -4.07 -12.81 -1.48
CA LEU A 112 -3.45 -11.51 -1.72
C LEU A 112 -4.49 -10.39 -1.69
N VAL A 113 -5.62 -10.58 -2.36
CA VAL A 113 -6.72 -9.61 -2.35
C VAL A 113 -7.21 -9.37 -0.92
N THR A 114 -7.32 -10.41 -0.11
CA THR A 114 -7.75 -10.28 1.29
C THR A 114 -6.80 -9.36 2.08
N TYR A 115 -5.48 -9.53 1.93
CA TYR A 115 -4.52 -8.67 2.60
C TYR A 115 -4.57 -7.23 2.08
N VAL A 116 -4.73 -7.05 0.77
CA VAL A 116 -4.85 -5.71 0.18
C VAL A 116 -6.12 -5.02 0.66
N GLN A 117 -7.23 -5.74 0.76
CA GLN A 117 -8.48 -5.18 1.30
C GLN A 117 -8.34 -4.78 2.76
N LYS A 118 -7.66 -5.57 3.58
CA LYS A 118 -7.37 -5.22 4.96
C LYS A 118 -6.51 -3.96 5.05
N ALA A 119 -5.50 -3.85 4.19
CA ALA A 119 -4.67 -2.67 4.11
C ALA A 119 -5.49 -1.44 3.70
N ALA A 120 -6.34 -1.58 2.70
CA ALA A 120 -7.23 -0.51 2.25
C ALA A 120 -8.17 -0.04 3.36
N ASP A 121 -8.79 -0.97 4.07
CA ASP A 121 -9.70 -0.64 5.17
C ASP A 121 -8.97 0.10 6.29
N LYS A 122 -7.76 -0.32 6.62
CA LYS A 122 -6.93 0.35 7.62
C LYS A 122 -6.59 1.78 7.20
N ILE A 123 -6.21 1.99 5.95
CA ILE A 123 -5.88 3.30 5.43
C ILE A 123 -7.10 4.23 5.45
N LEU A 124 -8.23 3.75 4.97
CA LEU A 124 -9.47 4.54 4.91
C LEU A 124 -9.98 4.88 6.30
N LYS A 125 -9.92 3.94 7.23
CA LYS A 125 -10.30 4.17 8.62
C LYS A 125 -9.41 5.21 9.28
N SER A 126 -8.10 5.15 9.06
CA SER A 126 -7.15 6.12 9.56
C SER A 126 -7.45 7.53 9.03
N ARG A 127 -7.81 7.64 7.76
CA ARG A 127 -8.21 8.92 7.16
C ARG A 127 -9.50 9.47 7.75
N GLU A 128 -10.48 8.63 8.01
CA GLU A 128 -11.71 9.02 8.67
C GLU A 128 -11.44 9.53 10.09
N GLU A 129 -10.60 8.83 10.84
CA GLU A 129 -10.21 9.24 12.19
C GLU A 129 -9.51 10.60 12.18
N GLN A 130 -8.62 10.85 11.22
CA GLN A 130 -7.95 12.14 11.08
C GLN A 130 -8.94 13.26 10.75
N ILE A 131 -9.91 13.01 9.89
CA ILE A 131 -10.96 13.97 9.55
C ILE A 131 -11.78 14.29 10.80
N MET A 132 -12.16 13.29 11.58
CA MET A 132 -12.90 13.49 12.82
C MET A 132 -12.11 14.29 13.85
N ILE A 133 -10.82 14.01 14.00
CA ILE A 133 -9.95 14.77 14.91
C ILE A 133 -9.88 16.24 14.47
N GLN A 134 -9.67 16.52 13.20
CA GLN A 134 -9.63 17.88 12.68
C GLN A 134 -10.96 18.60 12.89
N LYS A 135 -12.07 17.91 12.68
CA LYS A 135 -13.42 18.44 12.86
C LYS A 135 -13.68 18.84 14.33
N VAL A 136 -13.18 18.06 15.26
CA VAL A 136 -13.29 18.35 16.70
C VAL A 136 -12.33 19.44 17.13
N MET A 137 -11.08 19.41 16.65
CA MET A 137 -10.02 20.34 17.04
C MET A 137 -10.14 21.70 16.36
N ARG A 138 -10.73 21.77 15.16
CA ARG A 138 -10.85 23.01 14.37
C ARG A 138 -12.23 23.12 13.72
N PRO A 139 -13.30 23.18 14.53
CA PRO A 139 -14.67 23.21 13.99
C PRO A 139 -14.95 24.44 13.13
N GLU A 140 -14.33 25.56 13.42
CA GLU A 140 -14.49 26.81 12.69
C GLU A 140 -14.08 26.69 11.22
N ILE A 141 -13.00 25.96 10.94
CA ILE A 141 -12.52 25.74 9.58
C ILE A 141 -13.56 24.95 8.78
N TYR A 142 -14.16 23.95 9.38
CA TYR A 142 -15.20 23.14 8.74
C TYR A 142 -16.47 23.97 8.47
N ILE A 143 -16.90 24.75 9.43
CA ILE A 143 -18.08 25.62 9.28
C ILE A 143 -17.86 26.63 8.16
N ASN A 144 -16.74 27.30 8.14
CA ASN A 144 -16.38 28.27 7.10
C ASN A 144 -16.30 27.61 5.72
N GLY A 145 -15.70 26.44 5.63
CA GLY A 145 -15.64 25.66 4.40
C GLY A 145 -17.01 25.29 3.87
N MET A 146 -17.92 24.90 4.73
CA MET A 146 -19.30 24.58 4.39
C MET A 146 -20.07 25.82 3.93
N ILE A 147 -19.95 26.91 4.65
CA ILE A 147 -20.64 28.17 4.35
C ILE A 147 -20.18 28.73 3.01
N ASN A 148 -18.90 28.66 2.73
CA ASN A 148 -18.31 29.18 1.50
C ASN A 148 -18.49 28.24 0.31
N GLY A 149 -19.09 27.06 0.51
CA GLY A 149 -19.27 26.08 -0.55
C GLY A 149 -17.98 25.49 -1.06
N THR A 150 -16.90 25.60 -0.30
CA THR A 150 -15.60 25.02 -0.64
C THR A 150 -15.56 23.52 -0.42
N LEU A 151 -16.45 23.00 0.41
CA LEU A 151 -16.63 21.58 0.62
C LEU A 151 -17.72 21.09 -0.31
N THR A 152 -17.34 20.37 -1.32
CA THR A 152 -18.25 19.78 -2.28
C THR A 152 -18.80 18.45 -1.76
N SER A 153 -19.76 17.87 -2.48
CA SER A 153 -20.25 16.53 -2.17
C SER A 153 -19.11 15.49 -2.21
N GLU A 154 -18.12 15.69 -3.02
CA GLU A 154 -16.96 14.83 -3.11
C GLU A 154 -16.14 14.87 -1.83
N GLU A 155 -15.88 16.06 -1.34
CA GLU A 155 -15.13 16.25 -0.08
C GLU A 155 -15.91 15.71 1.09
N SER A 156 -17.20 15.83 1.11
CA SER A 156 -18.03 15.29 2.17
C SER A 156 -18.15 13.77 2.11
N CYS A 157 -17.90 13.17 0.95
CA CYS A 157 -17.90 11.72 0.76
C CYS A 157 -16.53 11.08 1.05
N VAL A 158 -15.49 11.89 1.15
CA VAL A 158 -14.11 11.41 1.41
C VAL A 158 -13.81 11.25 2.94
#